data_21c1797325e9fcda6ca5ea5ca9e9e18a
#
_entry.id   21c1797325e9fcda6ca5ea5ca9e9e18a
#
_cell.length_a   1.000
_cell.length_b   1.000
_cell.length_c   1.000
_cell.angle_alpha   90.00
_cell.angle_beta   90.00
_cell.angle_gamma   90.00
#
_symmetry.space_group_name_H-M   'P 1'
#
loop_
_entity.id
_entity.type
_entity.pdbx_description
1 polymer ?
#
loop_
_entity_poly.entity_id
_entity_poly.type
_entity_poly.pdbx_seq_one_letter_code
_entity_poly.pdbx_strand_id
1 'polypeptide(L)' 'MEIKVENSENVRLDAYIASKQSDLSRSNIQKLIDSGDILVNNSIKKMSYKV' A
#
# COMPACT_ATOMS: atom_id res chain seq x y z
N MET A 1 -2.24 -9.43 1.62
CA MET A 1 -2.01 -8.49 2.74
C MET A 1 -3.07 -7.39 2.71
N GLU A 2 -3.65 -7.11 3.84
CA GLU A 2 -4.65 -6.06 3.93
C GLU A 2 -4.11 -4.87 4.73
N ILE A 3 -4.33 -3.67 4.21
CA ILE A 3 -3.92 -2.43 4.86
C ILE A 3 -5.20 -1.68 5.27
N LYS A 4 -5.29 -1.33 6.53
CA LYS A 4 -6.40 -0.53 7.02
C LYS A 4 -5.94 0.92 7.17
N VAL A 5 -6.66 1.81 6.53
CA VAL A 5 -6.37 3.24 6.60
C VAL A 5 -7.56 3.92 7.26
N GLU A 6 -7.35 4.44 8.46
CA GLU A 6 -8.42 5.10 9.21
C GLU A 6 -8.50 6.57 8.88
N ASN A 7 -7.36 7.22 8.71
CA ASN A 7 -7.28 8.63 8.40
C ASN A 7 -6.47 8.82 7.14
N SER A 8 -7.00 9.62 6.21
CA SER A 8 -6.28 9.93 4.98
C SER A 8 -5.09 10.83 5.30
N GLU A 9 -3.90 10.41 4.89
CA GLU A 9 -2.67 11.18 5.08
C GLU A 9 -2.22 11.86 3.79
N ASN A 10 -2.96 11.64 2.70
CA ASN A 10 -2.67 12.20 1.39
C ASN A 10 -1.27 11.82 0.90
N VAL A 11 -0.85 10.60 1.19
CA VAL A 11 0.42 10.08 0.71
C VAL A 11 0.18 8.91 -0.23
N ARG A 12 1.13 8.65 -1.11
CA ARG A 12 1.01 7.54 -2.04
C ARG A 12 0.99 6.22 -1.28
N LEU A 13 0.24 5.27 -1.83
CA LEU A 13 0.07 3.96 -1.19
C LEU A 13 1.41 3.26 -0.98
N ASP A 14 2.29 3.28 -1.97
CA ASP A 14 3.59 2.63 -1.86
C ASP A 14 4.42 3.25 -0.72
N ALA A 15 4.40 4.57 -0.59
CA ALA A 15 5.11 5.25 0.48
C ALA A 15 4.48 4.95 1.85
N TYR A 16 3.16 4.91 1.89
CA TYR A 16 2.45 4.59 3.12
C TYR A 16 2.81 3.19 3.62
N ILE A 17 2.79 2.21 2.72
CA ILE A 17 3.12 0.85 3.09
C ILE A 17 4.59 0.74 3.52
N ALA A 18 5.49 1.43 2.82
CA ALA A 18 6.91 1.41 3.17
C ALA A 18 7.16 1.95 4.58
N SER A 19 6.37 2.93 5.00
CA SER A 19 6.51 3.49 6.34
C SER A 19 5.95 2.57 7.43
N LYS A 20 4.99 1.70 7.07
CA LYS A 20 4.36 0.78 8.03
C LYS A 20 5.04 -0.59 8.06
N GLN A 21 5.62 -1.02 6.93
CA GLN A 21 6.25 -2.34 6.78
C GLN A 21 7.72 -2.14 6.45
N SER A 22 8.53 -1.93 7.48
CA SER A 22 9.94 -1.60 7.29
C SER A 22 10.76 -2.76 6.73
N ASP A 23 10.26 -3.98 6.82
CA ASP A 23 10.95 -5.17 6.30
C ASP A 23 10.63 -5.46 4.83
N LEU A 24 9.77 -4.66 4.21
CA LEU A 24 9.46 -4.79 2.78
C LEU A 24 10.20 -3.72 1.99
N SER A 25 10.87 -4.13 0.91
CA SER A 25 11.49 -3.17 0.00
C SER A 25 10.40 -2.56 -0.89
N ARG A 26 10.71 -1.39 -1.47
CA ARG A 26 9.76 -0.72 -2.37
C ARG A 26 9.46 -1.59 -3.60
N SER A 27 10.45 -2.33 -4.09
CA SER A 27 10.24 -3.23 -5.21
C SER A 27 9.23 -4.33 -4.86
N ASN A 28 9.35 -4.90 -3.66
CA ASN A 28 8.40 -5.92 -3.21
C ASN A 28 7.01 -5.35 -3.03
N ILE A 29 6.91 -4.15 -2.46
CA ILE A 29 5.63 -3.47 -2.28
C ILE A 29 4.96 -3.25 -3.64
N GLN A 30 5.73 -2.79 -4.62
CA GLN A 30 5.20 -2.55 -5.95
C GLN A 30 4.67 -3.83 -6.59
N LYS A 31 5.42 -4.92 -6.45
CA LYS A 31 4.99 -6.21 -6.98
C LYS A 31 3.71 -6.69 -6.32
N LEU A 32 3.61 -6.53 -5.02
CA LEU A 32 2.42 -6.96 -4.28
C LEU A 32 1.20 -6.13 -4.68
N ILE A 33 1.37 -4.84 -4.89
CA ILE A 33 0.28 -3.99 -5.32
C ILE A 33 -0.16 -4.37 -6.74
N ASP A 34 0.80 -4.58 -7.64
CA ASP A 34 0.51 -4.90 -9.04
C ASP A 34 -0.18 -6.25 -9.18
N SER A 35 0.18 -7.21 -8.34
CA SER A 35 -0.42 -8.54 -8.39
C SER A 35 -1.77 -8.62 -7.68
N GLY A 36 -2.16 -7.56 -6.99
CA GLY A 36 -3.42 -7.55 -6.24
C GLY A 36 -3.34 -8.22 -4.88
N ASP A 37 -2.14 -8.47 -4.39
CA ASP A 37 -1.95 -9.10 -3.08
C ASP A 37 -2.15 -8.13 -1.92
N ILE A 38 -2.17 -6.82 -2.20
CA ILE A 38 -2.39 -5.81 -1.17
C ILE A 38 -3.77 -5.21 -1.36
N LEU A 39 -4.57 -5.26 -0.31
CA LEU A 39 -5.90 -4.65 -0.29
C LEU A 39 -5.88 -3.47 0.67
N VAL A 40 -6.47 -2.37 0.24
CA VAL A 40 -6.64 -1.19 1.07
C VAL A 40 -8.11 -1.09 1.42
N ASN A 41 -8.44 -1.32 2.68
CA ASN A 41 -9.83 -1.34 3.17
C ASN A 41 -10.69 -2.26 2.30
N ASN A 42 -10.19 -3.48 2.04
CA ASN A 42 -10.84 -4.53 1.24
C ASN A 42 -10.97 -4.19 -0.25
N SER A 43 -10.19 -3.25 -0.75
CA SER A 43 -10.22 -2.88 -2.16
C SER A 43 -8.82 -2.90 -2.75
N ILE A 44 -8.72 -3.36 -4.00
CA ILE A 44 -7.45 -3.33 -4.73
C ILE A 44 -7.23 -1.90 -5.22
N LYS A 45 -6.06 -1.35 -4.93
CA LYS A 45 -5.71 0.01 -5.34
C LYS A 45 -4.38 -0.01 -6.08
N LYS A 46 -4.16 1.02 -6.89
CA LYS A 46 -2.88 1.20 -7.58
C LYS A 46 -1.86 1.81 -6.63
N MET A 47 -0.57 1.63 -6.93
CA MET A 47 0.48 2.17 -6.07
C MET A 47 0.49 3.69 -6.02
N SER A 48 -0.03 4.36 -7.04
CA SER A 48 -0.15 5.82 -7.06
C SER A 48 -1.37 6.33 -6.29
N TYR A 49 -2.23 5.42 -5.82
CA TYR A 49 -3.39 5.81 -5.02
C TYR A 49 -2.93 6.51 -3.74
N LYS A 50 -3.59 7.61 -3.40
CA LYS A 50 -3.27 8.35 -2.18
C LYS A 50 -4.22 7.96 -1.06
N VAL A 51 -3.65 7.62 0.06
CA VAL A 51 -4.41 7.23 1.25
C VAL A 51 -4.56 8.39 2.21
#